data_d83fd2bc18ee29f9fd1d270d7f25cc73
#
_entry.id   d83fd2bc18ee29f9fd1d270d7f25cc73
#
_cell.length_a   1.000
_cell.length_b   1.000
_cell.length_c   1.000
_cell.angle_alpha   90.00
_cell.angle_beta   90.00
_cell.angle_gamma   90.00
#
_symmetry.space_group_name_H-M   'P 1'
#
loop_
_entity.id
_entity.type
_entity.pdbx_description
1 polymer ?
#
loop_
_entity_poly.entity_id
_entity_poly.type
_entity_poly.pdbx_seq_one_letter_code
_entity_poly.pdbx_strand_id
1 'polypeptide(L)'
;VDASAILKVQQTLRQHFTQFDFASSVLFGREQQGILFRAAHHCTPDPQALEALLASLGLHEPNILHYRDPTRATARYLRLQREQNDIRLHAFALAGDVSAEAWLQGLLINQEHIANSLQLLRQNKASDVSKADSNNKASKQVCTCFNVSEDKIKATLNTCSGNDKERLSLLQNKLRCGTNCGSCLPELKQLIRQSPHQNTVAELG
;
A
#
# COMPACT_ATOMS: atom_id res chain seq x y z
N VAL A 1 -3.26 13.79 8.80
CA VAL A 1 -3.77 12.90 9.88
C VAL A 1 -2.92 13.14 11.11
N ASP A 2 -3.56 13.41 12.26
CA ASP A 2 -2.89 13.65 13.52
C ASP A 2 -2.14 12.38 13.99
N ALA A 3 -0.87 12.52 14.37
CA ALA A 3 -0.04 11.41 14.87
C ALA A 3 -0.70 10.70 16.08
N SER A 4 -1.46 11.43 16.90
CA SER A 4 -2.20 10.86 18.04
C SER A 4 -3.32 9.92 17.58
N ALA A 5 -4.01 10.25 16.50
CA ALA A 5 -5.05 9.40 15.92
C ALA A 5 -4.46 8.09 15.36
N ILE A 6 -3.31 8.16 14.70
CA ILE A 6 -2.60 6.97 14.19
C ILE A 6 -2.20 6.03 15.34
N LEU A 7 -1.65 6.58 16.42
CA LEU A 7 -1.27 5.78 17.59
C LEU A 7 -2.47 5.09 18.24
N LYS A 8 -3.61 5.78 18.35
CA LYS A 8 -4.85 5.19 18.86
C LYS A 8 -5.31 4.01 17.99
N VAL A 9 -5.36 4.19 16.67
CA VAL A 9 -5.74 3.10 15.74
C VAL A 9 -4.77 1.94 15.84
N GLN A 10 -3.46 2.19 15.92
CA GLN A 10 -2.46 1.14 16.08
C GLN A 10 -2.64 0.38 17.40
N GLN A 11 -2.95 1.07 18.48
CA GLN A 11 -3.20 0.47 19.78
C GLN A 11 -4.48 -0.39 19.77
N THR A 12 -5.54 0.09 19.13
CA THR A 12 -6.78 -0.67 18.91
C THR A 12 -6.51 -1.94 18.10
N LEU A 13 -5.77 -1.84 17.00
CA LEU A 13 -5.42 -3.00 16.17
C LEU A 13 -4.63 -4.05 16.93
N ARG A 14 -3.71 -3.65 17.81
CA ARG A 14 -2.92 -4.57 18.64
C ARG A 14 -3.78 -5.45 19.56
N GLN A 15 -4.93 -4.97 20.01
CA GLN A 15 -5.86 -5.75 20.82
C GLN A 15 -6.45 -6.95 20.05
N HIS A 16 -6.48 -6.88 18.73
CA HIS A 16 -6.97 -7.94 17.86
C HIS A 16 -5.89 -8.94 17.42
N PHE A 17 -4.60 -8.71 17.73
CA PHE A 17 -3.50 -9.58 17.27
C PHE A 17 -3.65 -11.02 17.74
N THR A 18 -4.10 -11.22 18.98
CA THR A 18 -4.27 -12.56 19.58
C THR A 18 -5.43 -13.34 18.99
N GLN A 19 -6.29 -12.71 18.18
CA GLN A 19 -7.43 -13.36 17.52
C GLN A 19 -7.03 -14.05 16.22
N PHE A 20 -5.77 -13.90 15.78
CA PHE A 20 -5.26 -14.45 14.52
C PHE A 20 -3.97 -15.23 14.77
N ASP A 21 -3.73 -16.28 13.98
CA ASP A 21 -2.48 -17.06 14.04
C ASP A 21 -1.27 -16.22 13.64
N PHE A 22 -1.49 -15.30 12.72
CA PHE A 22 -0.52 -14.28 12.32
C PHE A 22 -1.20 -12.92 12.24
N ALA A 23 -0.57 -11.91 12.83
CA ALA A 23 -0.98 -10.52 12.67
C ALA A 23 0.21 -9.58 12.65
N SER A 24 0.13 -8.55 11.84
CA SER A 24 1.15 -7.49 11.78
C SER A 24 0.50 -6.14 11.49
N SER A 25 1.10 -5.08 12.01
CA SER A 25 0.72 -3.71 11.65
C SER A 25 1.96 -2.87 11.35
N VAL A 26 1.95 -2.18 10.22
CA VAL A 26 3.04 -1.31 9.79
C VAL A 26 2.49 0.06 9.38
N LEU A 27 3.24 1.11 9.68
CA LEU A 27 2.95 2.44 9.17
C LEU A 27 3.35 2.51 7.70
N PHE A 28 2.57 3.23 6.91
CA PHE A 28 2.86 3.48 5.50
C PHE A 28 2.49 4.92 5.12
N GLY A 29 2.90 5.34 3.93
CA GLY A 29 2.65 6.67 3.40
C GLY A 29 3.73 7.69 3.76
N ARG A 30 3.89 8.69 2.91
CA ARG A 30 4.90 9.74 3.05
C ARG A 30 4.30 11.04 3.60
N GLU A 31 3.29 11.55 2.93
CA GLU A 31 2.58 12.78 3.28
C GLU A 31 1.31 12.46 4.06
N GLN A 32 0.57 11.48 3.57
CA GLN A 32 -0.59 10.91 4.25
C GLN A 32 -0.17 9.61 4.94
N GLN A 33 -0.02 9.67 6.25
CA GLN A 33 0.32 8.49 7.05
C GLN A 33 -0.91 7.61 7.25
N GLY A 34 -0.72 6.30 7.12
CA GLY A 34 -1.73 5.28 7.37
C GLY A 34 -1.15 4.08 8.09
N ILE A 35 -2.02 3.15 8.46
CA ILE A 35 -1.64 1.86 9.06
C ILE A 35 -2.12 0.76 8.13
N LEU A 36 -1.22 -0.15 7.80
CA LEU A 36 -1.53 -1.39 7.12
C LEU A 36 -1.54 -2.51 8.17
N PHE A 37 -2.71 -3.07 8.42
CA PHE A 37 -2.88 -4.26 9.24
C PHE A 37 -3.05 -5.47 8.32
N ARG A 38 -2.29 -6.53 8.59
CA ARG A 38 -2.43 -7.83 7.93
C ARG A 38 -2.58 -8.90 8.97
N ALA A 39 -3.53 -9.80 8.75
CA ALA A 39 -3.77 -10.95 9.57
C ALA A 39 -4.03 -12.19 8.73
N ALA A 40 -3.66 -13.36 9.24
CA ALA A 40 -3.92 -14.64 8.61
C ALA A 40 -4.29 -15.69 9.65
N HIS A 41 -5.10 -16.66 9.22
CA HIS A 41 -5.53 -17.79 10.02
C HIS A 41 -5.34 -19.09 9.25
N HIS A 42 -5.03 -20.17 9.93
CA HIS A 42 -5.02 -21.52 9.34
C HIS A 42 -6.43 -22.03 9.02
N CYS A 43 -7.42 -21.58 9.79
CA CYS A 43 -8.83 -21.89 9.62
C CYS A 43 -9.63 -20.64 9.27
N THR A 44 -10.88 -20.79 8.86
CA THR A 44 -11.80 -19.66 8.70
C THR A 44 -11.94 -18.93 10.04
N PRO A 45 -11.65 -17.62 10.11
CA PRO A 45 -11.77 -16.85 11.34
C PRO A 45 -13.20 -16.85 11.87
N ASP A 46 -13.33 -16.71 13.18
CA ASP A 46 -14.64 -16.48 13.79
C ASP A 46 -15.28 -15.22 13.21
N PRO A 47 -16.50 -15.30 12.65
CA PRO A 47 -17.21 -14.14 12.12
C PRO A 47 -17.37 -13.01 13.13
N GLN A 48 -17.54 -13.31 14.42
CA GLN A 48 -17.67 -12.30 15.47
C GLN A 48 -16.35 -11.54 15.67
N ALA A 49 -15.21 -12.21 15.60
CA ALA A 49 -13.90 -11.58 15.70
C ALA A 49 -13.65 -10.63 14.52
N LEU A 50 -14.06 -11.02 13.30
CA LEU A 50 -13.97 -10.17 12.12
C LEU A 50 -14.88 -8.93 12.24
N GLU A 51 -16.12 -9.10 12.70
CA GLU A 51 -17.05 -8.00 12.91
C GLU A 51 -16.55 -7.02 13.98
N ALA A 52 -16.01 -7.52 15.10
CA ALA A 52 -15.41 -6.71 16.14
C ALA A 52 -14.22 -5.88 15.62
N LEU A 53 -13.36 -6.49 14.79
CA LEU A 53 -12.27 -5.79 14.13
C LEU A 53 -12.78 -4.70 13.18
N LEU A 54 -13.75 -5.00 12.32
CA LEU A 54 -14.36 -4.03 11.41
C LEU A 54 -15.02 -2.87 12.16
N ALA A 55 -15.73 -3.16 13.25
CA ALA A 55 -16.34 -2.14 14.11
C ALA A 55 -15.28 -1.23 14.73
N SER A 56 -14.19 -1.79 15.25
CA SER A 56 -13.08 -1.02 15.85
C SER A 56 -12.41 -0.08 14.85
N LEU A 57 -12.46 -0.41 13.56
CA LEU A 57 -11.94 0.41 12.45
C LEU A 57 -13.01 1.37 11.88
N GLY A 58 -14.24 1.33 12.40
CA GLY A 58 -15.38 2.06 11.86
C GLY A 58 -15.76 1.62 10.45
N LEU A 59 -15.52 0.37 10.10
CA LEU A 59 -15.86 -0.24 8.81
C LEU A 59 -17.16 -1.07 8.87
N HIS A 60 -17.91 -0.94 9.97
CA HIS A 60 -19.21 -1.60 10.18
C HIS A 60 -20.40 -0.61 10.10
N GLU A 61 -20.13 0.67 9.83
CA GLU A 61 -21.16 1.71 9.77
C GLU A 61 -22.04 1.57 8.50
N PRO A 62 -23.32 2.03 8.53
CA PRO A 62 -24.25 1.89 7.40
C PRO A 62 -23.81 2.58 6.09
N ASN A 63 -22.94 3.58 6.20
CA ASN A 63 -22.41 4.36 5.07
C ASN A 63 -21.17 3.73 4.40
N ILE A 64 -20.75 2.56 4.86
CA ILE A 64 -19.61 1.84 4.31
C ILE A 64 -20.05 1.09 3.04
N LEU A 65 -19.35 1.34 1.94
CA LEU A 65 -19.52 0.58 0.72
C LEU A 65 -18.90 -0.80 0.91
N HIS A 66 -19.70 -1.87 0.81
CA HIS A 66 -19.19 -3.21 1.03
C HIS A 66 -19.72 -4.23 0.01
N TYR A 67 -18.95 -5.30 -0.17
CA TYR A 67 -19.30 -6.50 -0.91
C TYR A 67 -18.89 -7.73 -0.10
N ARG A 68 -19.76 -8.73 -0.04
CA ARG A 68 -19.49 -10.04 0.58
C ARG A 68 -19.93 -11.16 -0.37
N ASP A 69 -19.07 -12.15 -0.52
CA ASP A 69 -19.37 -13.40 -1.21
C ASP A 69 -19.07 -14.56 -0.25
N PRO A 70 -20.09 -15.10 0.45
CA PRO A 70 -19.91 -16.21 1.38
C PRO A 70 -19.39 -17.48 0.69
N THR A 71 -19.76 -17.70 -0.57
CA THR A 71 -19.37 -18.90 -1.33
C THR A 71 -17.87 -18.93 -1.58
N ARG A 72 -17.27 -17.77 -1.82
CA ARG A 72 -15.82 -17.60 -2.04
C ARG A 72 -15.06 -17.20 -0.78
N ALA A 73 -15.75 -17.07 0.35
CA ALA A 73 -15.21 -16.54 1.60
C ALA A 73 -14.46 -15.21 1.39
N THR A 74 -15.00 -14.32 0.53
CA THR A 74 -14.39 -13.02 0.24
C THR A 74 -15.28 -11.88 0.71
N ALA A 75 -14.65 -10.82 1.21
CA ALA A 75 -15.33 -9.58 1.56
C ALA A 75 -14.44 -8.36 1.30
N ARG A 76 -15.08 -7.26 0.97
CA ARG A 76 -14.42 -5.96 0.76
C ARG A 76 -15.26 -4.87 1.40
N TYR A 77 -14.62 -4.02 2.19
CA TYR A 77 -15.21 -2.88 2.86
C TYR A 77 -14.42 -1.64 2.52
N LEU A 78 -15.10 -0.57 2.17
CA LEU A 78 -14.49 0.69 1.73
C LEU A 78 -15.18 1.85 2.43
N ARG A 79 -14.41 2.65 3.18
CA ARG A 79 -14.84 3.93 3.69
C ARG A 79 -14.42 5.01 2.72
N LEU A 80 -15.39 5.72 2.18
CA LEU A 80 -15.18 6.84 1.27
C LEU A 80 -15.43 8.15 2.00
N GLN A 81 -14.53 9.10 1.81
CA GLN A 81 -14.71 10.49 2.20
C GLN A 81 -15.26 11.25 1.00
N ARG A 82 -16.33 12.01 1.23
CA ARG A 82 -16.98 12.83 0.20
C ARG A 82 -16.87 14.29 0.62
N GLU A 83 -16.23 15.09 -0.19
CA GLU A 83 -16.11 16.54 -0.02
C GLU A 83 -16.60 17.23 -1.29
N GLN A 84 -17.77 17.88 -1.20
CA GLN A 84 -18.42 18.52 -2.36
C GLN A 84 -18.56 17.55 -3.55
N ASN A 85 -17.72 17.67 -4.56
CA ASN A 85 -17.72 16.86 -5.77
C ASN A 85 -16.54 15.86 -5.83
N ASP A 86 -15.75 15.77 -4.74
CA ASP A 86 -14.58 14.89 -4.65
C ASP A 86 -14.89 13.68 -3.78
N ILE A 87 -14.57 12.49 -4.28
CA ILE A 87 -14.71 11.23 -3.56
C ILE A 87 -13.34 10.60 -3.47
N ARG A 88 -12.87 10.30 -2.25
CA ARG A 88 -11.57 9.68 -1.97
C ARG A 88 -11.71 8.47 -1.08
N LEU A 89 -10.79 7.53 -1.23
CA LEU A 89 -10.69 6.39 -0.32
C LEU A 89 -10.06 6.84 1.00
N HIS A 90 -10.72 6.57 2.11
CA HIS A 90 -10.24 6.90 3.45
C HIS A 90 -9.74 5.67 4.21
N ALA A 91 -10.42 4.54 4.07
CA ALA A 91 -10.01 3.26 4.64
C ALA A 91 -10.56 2.09 3.82
N PHE A 92 -9.92 0.93 3.92
CA PHE A 92 -10.44 -0.29 3.33
C PHE A 92 -10.09 -1.52 4.18
N ALA A 93 -10.89 -2.57 4.04
CA ALA A 93 -10.58 -3.91 4.51
C ALA A 93 -10.88 -4.93 3.41
N LEU A 94 -10.00 -5.92 3.30
CA LEU A 94 -10.13 -7.05 2.39
C LEU A 94 -10.06 -8.35 3.21
N ALA A 95 -10.94 -9.29 2.93
CA ALA A 95 -10.89 -10.64 3.50
C ALA A 95 -10.98 -11.67 2.36
N GLY A 96 -10.22 -12.75 2.47
CA GLY A 96 -10.10 -13.78 1.44
C GLY A 96 -9.26 -13.32 0.25
N ASP A 97 -9.87 -12.70 -0.76
CA ASP A 97 -9.13 -12.14 -1.89
C ASP A 97 -8.54 -10.77 -1.56
N VAL A 98 -7.23 -10.72 -1.39
CA VAL A 98 -6.46 -9.50 -1.10
C VAL A 98 -5.73 -8.92 -2.33
N SER A 99 -6.01 -9.42 -3.53
CA SER A 99 -5.31 -9.01 -4.77
C SER A 99 -5.44 -7.52 -5.10
N ALA A 100 -6.47 -6.85 -4.57
CA ALA A 100 -6.68 -5.41 -4.73
C ALA A 100 -5.86 -4.54 -3.75
N GLU A 101 -5.13 -5.13 -2.77
CA GLU A 101 -4.45 -4.39 -1.70
C GLU A 101 -3.55 -3.28 -2.24
N ALA A 102 -2.62 -3.62 -3.14
CA ALA A 102 -1.64 -2.66 -3.66
C ALA A 102 -2.30 -1.49 -4.41
N TRP A 103 -3.35 -1.76 -5.17
CA TRP A 103 -4.09 -0.73 -5.87
C TRP A 103 -4.86 0.19 -4.92
N LEU A 104 -5.64 -0.38 -3.99
CA LEU A 104 -6.39 0.41 -3.01
C LEU A 104 -5.46 1.23 -2.09
N GLN A 105 -4.31 0.66 -1.71
CA GLN A 105 -3.28 1.37 -0.97
C GLN A 105 -2.72 2.56 -1.79
N GLY A 106 -2.53 2.39 -3.10
CA GLY A 106 -2.13 3.46 -4.00
C GLY A 106 -3.14 4.61 -4.03
N LEU A 107 -4.44 4.31 -4.18
CA LEU A 107 -5.52 5.31 -4.15
C LEU A 107 -5.53 6.08 -2.82
N LEU A 108 -5.30 5.37 -1.71
CA LEU A 108 -5.29 5.96 -0.37
C LEU A 108 -4.08 6.88 -0.14
N ILE A 109 -2.88 6.46 -0.57
CA ILE A 109 -1.65 7.26 -0.41
C ILE A 109 -1.68 8.51 -1.29
N ASN A 110 -2.09 8.33 -2.56
CA ASN A 110 -2.07 9.41 -3.55
C ASN A 110 -3.30 10.32 -3.43
N GLN A 111 -4.25 9.99 -2.57
CA GLN A 111 -5.51 10.72 -2.41
C GLN A 111 -6.23 10.92 -3.76
N GLU A 112 -6.24 9.87 -4.60
CA GLU A 112 -6.79 9.93 -5.96
C GLU A 112 -8.32 10.10 -5.93
N HIS A 113 -8.82 10.93 -6.83
CA HIS A 113 -10.26 11.09 -7.05
C HIS A 113 -10.89 9.82 -7.60
N ILE A 114 -12.01 9.42 -7.02
CA ILE A 114 -12.76 8.22 -7.41
C ILE A 114 -13.98 8.61 -8.22
N ALA A 115 -13.90 8.44 -9.54
CA ALA A 115 -15.01 8.75 -10.45
C ALA A 115 -16.18 7.78 -10.29
N ASN A 116 -15.91 6.49 -10.02
CA ASN A 116 -16.92 5.46 -9.85
C ASN A 116 -16.61 4.54 -8.67
N SER A 117 -17.27 4.79 -7.57
CA SER A 117 -17.06 4.05 -6.31
C SER A 117 -17.47 2.56 -6.39
N LEU A 118 -18.44 2.20 -7.26
CA LEU A 118 -18.86 0.80 -7.42
C LEU A 118 -17.79 -0.07 -8.10
N GLN A 119 -16.93 0.53 -8.92
CA GLN A 119 -15.82 -0.19 -9.53
C GLN A 119 -14.83 -0.68 -8.48
N LEU A 120 -14.65 0.04 -7.39
CA LEU A 120 -13.76 -0.36 -6.29
C LEU A 120 -14.18 -1.68 -5.63
N LEU A 121 -15.45 -2.05 -5.70
CA LEU A 121 -15.94 -3.34 -5.16
C LEU A 121 -15.61 -4.54 -6.06
N ARG A 122 -15.49 -4.33 -7.36
CA ARG A 122 -15.39 -5.40 -8.36
C ARG A 122 -14.01 -5.57 -8.95
N GLN A 123 -13.23 -4.51 -9.03
CA GLN A 123 -11.93 -4.52 -9.69
C GLN A 123 -10.81 -4.81 -8.70
N ASN A 124 -9.80 -5.54 -9.17
CA ASN A 124 -8.59 -5.84 -8.41
C ASN A 124 -7.39 -4.99 -8.85
N LYS A 125 -7.56 -4.22 -9.93
CA LYS A 125 -6.54 -3.32 -10.50
C LYS A 125 -7.21 -2.05 -10.98
N ALA A 126 -6.45 -0.96 -11.11
CA ALA A 126 -6.88 0.18 -11.90
C ALA A 126 -7.30 -0.32 -13.28
N SER A 127 -8.56 -0.13 -13.67
CA SER A 127 -8.98 -0.43 -15.04
C SER A 127 -8.21 0.47 -15.98
N ASP A 128 -7.73 -0.10 -17.08
CA ASP A 128 -7.10 0.60 -18.20
C ASP A 128 -8.07 1.63 -18.81
N VAL A 129 -8.34 2.70 -18.12
CA VAL A 129 -9.11 3.87 -18.63
C VAL A 129 -8.14 4.91 -19.20
N SER A 130 -6.95 4.54 -19.53
CA SER A 130 -6.08 5.31 -20.42
C SER A 130 -5.24 4.38 -21.27
N LYS A 131 -5.88 3.80 -22.30
CA LYS A 131 -5.16 3.32 -23.48
C LYS A 131 -4.64 4.54 -24.24
N ALA A 132 -3.62 5.16 -23.73
CA ALA A 132 -2.82 6.10 -24.49
C ALA A 132 -1.41 6.22 -23.87
N ASP A 133 -0.83 5.12 -23.37
CA ASP A 133 0.62 4.92 -23.27
C ASP A 133 0.84 3.47 -22.84
N SER A 134 0.60 2.59 -23.79
CA SER A 134 0.76 1.16 -23.66
C SER A 134 2.22 0.77 -23.68
N ASN A 135 2.82 0.51 -22.53
CA ASN A 135 3.88 -0.49 -22.34
C ASN A 135 4.22 -0.73 -20.85
N ASN A 136 3.26 -0.60 -19.94
CA ASN A 136 3.53 -0.85 -18.55
C ASN A 136 2.98 -2.22 -18.12
N LYS A 137 3.80 -3.30 -18.27
CA LYS A 137 3.68 -4.50 -17.46
C LYS A 137 3.67 -4.03 -16.00
N ALA A 138 2.66 -4.43 -15.22
CA ALA A 138 2.55 -4.07 -13.81
C ALA A 138 3.90 -4.36 -13.11
N SER A 139 4.62 -3.30 -12.77
CA SER A 139 5.95 -3.39 -12.18
C SER A 139 5.84 -3.99 -10.77
N LYS A 140 6.75 -4.89 -10.44
CA LYS A 140 6.80 -5.55 -9.12
C LYS A 140 6.89 -4.50 -8.01
N GLN A 141 6.03 -4.61 -7.00
CA GLN A 141 6.12 -3.79 -5.80
C GLN A 141 7.28 -4.26 -4.92
N VAL A 142 8.23 -3.38 -4.62
CA VAL A 142 9.41 -3.66 -3.80
C VAL A 142 9.23 -3.16 -2.37
N CYS A 143 8.76 -1.93 -2.20
CA CYS A 143 8.50 -1.35 -0.88
C CYS A 143 7.01 -1.22 -0.61
N THR A 144 6.46 -2.08 0.22
CA THR A 144 5.04 -2.05 0.58
C THR A 144 4.67 -0.85 1.46
N CYS A 145 5.55 -0.45 2.40
CA CYS A 145 5.27 0.65 3.32
C CYS A 145 5.06 1.99 2.60
N PHE A 146 5.73 2.19 1.47
CA PHE A 146 5.68 3.44 0.71
C PHE A 146 5.16 3.24 -0.72
N ASN A 147 4.59 2.05 -1.02
CA ASN A 147 4.02 1.70 -2.32
C ASN A 147 4.97 2.02 -3.49
N VAL A 148 6.22 1.56 -3.40
CA VAL A 148 7.23 1.84 -4.42
C VAL A 148 7.50 0.61 -5.26
N SER A 149 7.32 0.76 -6.57
CA SER A 149 7.55 -0.27 -7.57
C SER A 149 9.03 -0.33 -8.00
N GLU A 150 9.43 -1.47 -8.56
CA GLU A 150 10.77 -1.70 -9.10
C GLU A 150 11.13 -0.68 -10.18
N ASP A 151 10.18 -0.33 -11.08
CA ASP A 151 10.42 0.64 -12.14
C ASP A 151 10.69 2.04 -11.58
N LYS A 152 9.97 2.45 -10.53
CA LYS A 152 10.20 3.73 -9.86
C LYS A 152 11.58 3.78 -9.20
N ILE A 153 12.04 2.65 -8.64
CA ILE A 153 13.39 2.51 -8.09
C ILE A 153 14.42 2.62 -9.20
N LYS A 154 14.26 1.86 -10.29
CA LYS A 154 15.16 1.88 -11.46
C LYS A 154 15.23 3.27 -12.10
N ALA A 155 14.08 3.93 -12.31
CA ALA A 155 14.04 5.30 -12.82
C ALA A 155 14.81 6.27 -11.93
N THR A 156 14.71 6.13 -10.61
CA THR A 156 15.45 6.95 -9.66
C THR A 156 16.95 6.64 -9.69
N LEU A 157 17.33 5.37 -9.81
CA LEU A 157 18.72 4.95 -9.90
C LEU A 157 19.40 5.43 -11.20
N ASN A 158 18.66 5.50 -12.30
CA ASN A 158 19.17 6.01 -13.57
C ASN A 158 19.54 7.52 -13.53
N THR A 159 18.99 8.25 -12.58
CA THR A 159 19.34 9.68 -12.36
C THR A 159 20.42 9.88 -11.32
N CYS A 160 21.03 8.79 -10.83
CA CYS A 160 21.96 8.81 -9.71
C CYS A 160 23.32 8.29 -10.13
N SER A 161 24.35 9.10 -9.98
CA SER A 161 25.76 8.71 -9.99
C SER A 161 26.24 8.53 -8.54
N GLY A 162 27.23 7.63 -8.35
CA GLY A 162 27.79 7.41 -7.02
C GLY A 162 27.93 5.93 -6.67
N ASN A 163 28.51 5.67 -5.50
CA ASN A 163 28.67 4.31 -4.99
C ASN A 163 27.36 3.73 -4.42
N ASP A 164 27.33 2.43 -4.13
CA ASP A 164 26.15 1.73 -3.67
C ASP A 164 25.51 2.33 -2.40
N LYS A 165 26.34 2.89 -1.49
CA LYS A 165 25.86 3.53 -0.26
C LYS A 165 25.16 4.86 -0.56
N GLU A 166 25.72 5.66 -1.44
CA GLU A 166 25.14 6.93 -1.87
C GLU A 166 23.83 6.72 -2.61
N ARG A 167 23.78 5.72 -3.51
CA ARG A 167 22.59 5.33 -4.25
C ARG A 167 21.48 4.83 -3.32
N LEU A 168 21.83 4.04 -2.28
CA LEU A 168 20.88 3.63 -1.26
C LEU A 168 20.35 4.82 -0.47
N SER A 169 21.23 5.73 -0.04
CA SER A 169 20.83 6.94 0.69
C SER A 169 19.91 7.81 -0.14
N LEU A 170 20.15 7.91 -1.45
CA LEU A 170 19.28 8.67 -2.35
C LEU A 170 17.89 8.04 -2.47
N LEU A 171 17.79 6.70 -2.59
CA LEU A 171 16.50 5.99 -2.59
C LEU A 171 15.75 6.19 -1.27
N GLN A 172 16.47 6.14 -0.14
CA GLN A 172 15.90 6.41 1.18
C GLN A 172 15.40 7.85 1.31
N ASN A 173 16.13 8.82 0.80
CA ASN A 173 15.74 10.23 0.85
C ASN A 173 14.60 10.58 -0.11
N LYS A 174 14.66 10.08 -1.36
CA LYS A 174 13.65 10.40 -2.38
C LYS A 174 12.39 9.56 -2.26
N LEU A 175 12.53 8.25 -2.03
CA LEU A 175 11.43 7.28 -2.05
C LEU A 175 11.09 6.72 -0.68
N ARG A 176 11.91 7.00 0.35
CA ARG A 176 11.81 6.47 1.72
C ARG A 176 11.83 4.94 1.82
N CYS A 177 12.26 4.24 0.77
CA CYS A 177 12.39 2.80 0.77
C CYS A 177 13.38 2.33 1.82
N GLY A 178 13.01 1.34 2.64
CA GLY A 178 13.86 0.77 3.67
C GLY A 178 14.00 1.59 4.94
N THR A 179 13.28 2.72 5.07
CA THR A 179 13.37 3.59 6.26
C THR A 179 12.33 3.27 7.34
N ASN A 180 11.35 2.41 7.06
CA ASN A 180 10.32 2.00 8.01
C ASN A 180 10.56 0.55 8.49
N CYS A 181 9.91 -0.45 7.89
CA CYS A 181 10.06 -1.85 8.30
C CYS A 181 11.37 -2.51 7.88
N GLY A 182 12.09 -1.94 6.91
CA GLY A 182 13.36 -2.44 6.41
C GLY A 182 13.30 -3.72 5.58
N SER A 183 12.14 -4.36 5.42
CA SER A 183 12.00 -5.65 4.71
C SER A 183 12.43 -5.61 3.24
N CYS A 184 12.34 -4.44 2.60
CA CYS A 184 12.76 -4.25 1.21
C CYS A 184 14.29 -4.00 1.04
N LEU A 185 15.06 -3.83 2.10
CA LEU A 185 16.50 -3.51 2.02
C LEU A 185 17.32 -4.54 1.25
N PRO A 186 17.13 -5.86 1.41
CA PRO A 186 17.88 -6.85 0.61
C PRO A 186 17.64 -6.67 -0.88
N GLU A 187 16.39 -6.47 -1.29
CA GLU A 187 16.01 -6.29 -2.69
C GLU A 187 16.50 -4.94 -3.26
N LEU A 188 16.44 -3.86 -2.48
CA LEU A 188 17.01 -2.57 -2.86
C LEU A 188 18.51 -2.67 -3.15
N LYS A 189 19.27 -3.36 -2.30
CA LYS A 189 20.71 -3.60 -2.51
C LYS A 189 20.98 -4.41 -3.78
N GLN A 190 20.12 -5.39 -4.08
CA GLN A 190 20.22 -6.17 -5.31
C GLN A 190 19.98 -5.30 -6.54
N LEU A 191 18.94 -4.48 -6.56
CA LEU A 191 18.60 -3.58 -7.66
C LEU A 191 19.70 -2.53 -7.88
N ILE A 192 20.31 -2.00 -6.82
CA ILE A 192 21.43 -1.06 -6.89
C ILE A 192 22.62 -1.72 -7.62
N ARG A 193 22.98 -2.96 -7.28
CA ARG A 193 24.09 -3.68 -7.91
C ARG A 193 23.81 -4.04 -9.37
N GLN A 194 22.55 -4.28 -9.72
CA GLN A 194 22.15 -4.61 -11.10
C GLN A 194 22.03 -3.38 -12.00
N SER A 195 21.93 -2.20 -11.43
CA SER A 195 21.80 -0.96 -12.20
C SER A 195 23.18 -0.45 -12.63
N PRO A 196 23.37 -0.11 -13.92
CA PRO A 196 24.68 0.36 -14.42
C PRO A 196 25.14 1.59 -13.66
N HIS A 197 26.44 1.62 -13.29
CA HIS A 197 27.09 2.82 -12.78
C HIS A 197 27.30 3.76 -13.96
N GLN A 198 26.65 4.93 -13.96
CA GLN A 198 27.03 6.01 -14.87
C GLN A 198 28.35 6.60 -14.35
N ASN A 199 29.48 6.06 -14.84
CA ASN A 199 30.74 6.76 -14.73
C ASN A 199 30.66 7.99 -15.65
N THR A 200 30.50 9.16 -15.07
CA THR A 200 30.84 10.40 -15.76
C THR A 200 32.35 10.41 -15.94
N VAL A 201 32.81 9.87 -17.06
CA VAL A 201 34.13 10.21 -17.57
C VAL A 201 34.00 11.66 -18.02
N ALA A 202 34.45 12.57 -17.18
CA ALA A 202 34.76 13.90 -17.60
C ALA A 202 36.02 13.76 -18.47
N GLU A 203 35.86 13.67 -19.78
CA GLU A 203 36.92 13.92 -20.70
C GLU A 203 37.24 15.42 -20.64
N LEU A 204 38.34 15.70 -19.98
CA LEU A 204 39.09 16.96 -20.18
C LEU A 204 39.72 16.92 -21.58
N GLY A 205 39.20 17.73 -22.48
CA GLY A 205 39.77 18.11 -23.73
C GLY A 205 39.85 19.63 -23.81
#